data_304c4db4dc41693162d1111cbd1fa87d
#
_entry.id   304c4db4dc41693162d1111cbd1fa87d
#
_cell.length_a   1.000
_cell.length_b   1.000
_cell.length_c   1.000
_cell.angle_alpha   90.00
_cell.angle_beta   90.00
_cell.angle_gamma   90.00
#
_symmetry.space_group_name_H-M   'P 1'
#
loop_
_entity.id
_entity.type
_entity.pdbx_description
1 polymer ?
#
loop_
_entity_poly.entity_id
_entity_poly.type
_entity_poly.pdbx_seq_one_letter_code
_entity_poly.pdbx_strand_id
1 'polypeptide(L)'
;MRKYASSFHWFDKKELRTMLKIAAPSILQQSTVSIGMMIVQAVVNPFGTQALAGYAATMRVENVFSLIFVSIGNAVSPFVSQNLGAGKINRIKKGYRAALLLDVCFAVLAFVIIETMHTQISSLFLGKDGTELAYQVSGDYMKWIGYFFIFMGIKMATDGVLRGIGNMQPFLIANMVNLAIRLSVALIFAPRFGIAFVWLAVPAGWLANFVISYAALKKSWHKDTLN
;
A
#
# COMPACT_ATOMS: atom_id res chain seq x y z
N MET A 1 35.15 14.59 -16.89
CA MET A 1 34.60 13.22 -16.70
C MET A 1 35.65 12.15 -16.37
N ARG A 2 36.63 12.38 -15.53
CA ARG A 2 37.72 11.40 -15.28
C ARG A 2 38.23 11.37 -13.82
N LYS A 3 37.36 11.60 -12.81
CA LYS A 3 37.74 11.51 -11.38
C LYS A 3 37.01 10.44 -10.56
N TYR A 4 36.20 9.59 -11.19
CA TYR A 4 35.46 8.53 -10.49
C TYR A 4 36.00 7.11 -10.72
N ALA A 5 37.12 6.95 -11.43
CA ALA A 5 37.61 5.63 -11.83
C ALA A 5 38.74 5.06 -10.95
N SER A 6 39.10 5.70 -9.82
CA SER A 6 40.34 5.31 -9.10
C SER A 6 40.15 4.66 -7.73
N SER A 7 38.93 4.28 -7.34
CA SER A 7 38.73 3.47 -6.13
C SER A 7 37.42 2.66 -6.22
N PHE A 8 37.39 1.67 -7.10
CA PHE A 8 36.33 0.67 -7.08
C PHE A 8 36.57 -0.25 -5.88
N HIS A 9 35.94 0.08 -4.75
CA HIS A 9 35.87 -0.81 -3.59
C HIS A 9 34.66 -1.72 -3.74
N TRP A 10 34.88 -3.02 -3.80
CA TRP A 10 33.83 -4.04 -3.83
C TRP A 10 32.90 -3.99 -2.61
N PHE A 11 33.36 -3.40 -1.53
CA PHE A 11 32.62 -3.31 -0.28
C PHE A 11 32.92 -1.98 0.43
N ASP A 12 31.88 -1.17 0.63
CA ASP A 12 31.93 0.03 1.47
C ASP A 12 31.01 -0.14 2.67
N LYS A 13 31.61 -0.20 3.86
CA LYS A 13 30.90 -0.37 5.14
C LYS A 13 29.98 0.80 5.46
N LYS A 14 30.29 2.01 5.00
CA LYS A 14 29.49 3.22 5.22
C LYS A 14 28.22 3.16 4.36
N GLU A 15 28.38 2.81 3.10
CA GLU A 15 27.26 2.64 2.18
C GLU A 15 26.36 1.48 2.62
N LEU A 16 26.92 0.33 3.02
CA LEU A 16 26.15 -0.79 3.56
C LEU A 16 25.31 -0.36 4.78
N ARG A 17 25.91 0.41 5.72
CA ARG A 17 25.18 0.91 6.89
C ARG A 17 24.02 1.82 6.50
N THR A 18 24.21 2.66 5.48
CA THR A 18 23.16 3.54 4.95
C THR A 18 22.04 2.74 4.31
N MET A 19 22.39 1.73 3.50
CA MET A 19 21.41 0.82 2.91
C MET A 19 20.60 0.06 3.97
N LEU A 20 21.26 -0.47 5.01
CA LEU A 20 20.60 -1.20 6.09
C LEU A 20 19.66 -0.33 6.91
N LYS A 21 19.94 0.95 7.11
CA LYS A 21 19.05 1.89 7.81
C LYS A 21 17.69 2.07 7.08
N ILE A 22 17.66 1.87 5.78
CA ILE A 22 16.44 1.97 4.97
C ILE A 22 15.82 0.58 4.76
N ALA A 23 16.65 -0.42 4.46
CA ALA A 23 16.20 -1.76 4.15
C ALA A 23 15.60 -2.48 5.37
N ALA A 24 16.26 -2.43 6.53
CA ALA A 24 15.79 -3.15 7.72
C ALA A 24 14.38 -2.71 8.17
N PRO A 25 14.07 -1.39 8.30
CA PRO A 25 12.71 -0.96 8.58
C PRO A 25 11.69 -1.39 7.52
N SER A 26 12.07 -1.36 6.24
CA SER A 26 11.17 -1.78 5.16
C SER A 26 10.91 -3.29 5.18
N ILE A 27 11.91 -4.10 5.50
CA ILE A 27 11.77 -5.56 5.66
C ILE A 27 10.86 -5.86 6.86
N LEU A 28 11.09 -5.23 8.01
CA LEU A 28 10.24 -5.40 9.19
C LEU A 28 8.79 -5.01 8.90
N GLN A 29 8.57 -3.88 8.22
CA GLN A 29 7.25 -3.45 7.81
C GLN A 29 6.57 -4.49 6.91
N GLN A 30 7.26 -4.99 5.88
CA GLN A 30 6.70 -5.98 4.96
C GLN A 30 6.40 -7.30 5.65
N SER A 31 7.29 -7.78 6.52
CA SER A 31 7.09 -8.99 7.32
C SER A 31 5.87 -8.86 8.25
N THR A 32 5.74 -7.72 8.93
CA THR A 32 4.61 -7.44 9.81
C THR A 32 3.29 -7.39 9.05
N VAL A 33 3.28 -6.79 7.86
CA VAL A 33 2.09 -6.78 6.99
C VAL A 33 1.74 -8.21 6.57
N SER A 34 2.71 -9.04 6.18
CA SER A 34 2.45 -10.43 5.79
C SER A 34 1.88 -11.26 6.94
N ILE A 35 2.43 -11.13 8.14
CA ILE A 35 1.89 -11.78 9.36
C ILE A 35 0.47 -11.27 9.64
N GLY A 36 0.24 -9.97 9.53
CA GLY A 36 -1.09 -9.39 9.71
C GLY A 36 -2.12 -9.95 8.74
N MET A 37 -1.75 -10.15 7.48
CA MET A 37 -2.63 -10.79 6.49
C MET A 37 -2.94 -12.24 6.82
N MET A 38 -1.98 -13.00 7.37
CA MET A 38 -2.23 -14.37 7.86
C MET A 38 -3.23 -14.39 9.03
N ILE A 39 -3.13 -13.42 9.95
CA ILE A 39 -4.08 -13.28 11.06
C ILE A 39 -5.48 -12.94 10.52
N VAL A 40 -5.59 -12.01 9.59
CA VAL A 40 -6.89 -11.67 8.95
C VAL A 40 -7.48 -12.90 8.28
N GLN A 41 -6.69 -13.70 7.57
CA GLN A 41 -7.15 -14.94 6.96
C GLN A 41 -7.65 -15.95 8.00
N ALA A 42 -6.97 -16.07 9.14
CA ALA A 42 -7.43 -16.92 10.25
C ALA A 42 -8.79 -16.47 10.81
N VAL A 43 -9.07 -15.16 10.80
CA VAL A 43 -10.39 -14.61 11.19
C VAL A 43 -11.48 -14.96 10.17
N VAL A 44 -11.13 -15.11 8.90
CA VAL A 44 -12.08 -15.46 7.83
C VAL A 44 -12.43 -16.95 7.83
N ASN A 45 -11.50 -17.83 8.22
CA ASN A 45 -11.68 -19.28 8.20
C ASN A 45 -12.99 -19.79 8.84
N PRO A 46 -13.42 -19.29 10.04
CA PRO A 46 -14.65 -19.74 10.69
C PRO A 46 -15.93 -19.44 9.90
N PHE A 47 -15.92 -18.53 8.92
CA PHE A 47 -17.08 -18.20 8.09
C PHE A 47 -17.38 -19.27 7.01
N GLY A 48 -16.57 -20.32 6.95
CA GLY A 48 -16.77 -21.44 6.05
C GLY A 48 -15.98 -21.31 4.73
N THR A 49 -15.81 -22.47 4.08
CA THR A 49 -14.98 -22.61 2.86
C THR A 49 -15.44 -21.73 1.71
N GLN A 50 -16.73 -21.51 1.59
CA GLN A 50 -17.32 -20.72 0.48
C GLN A 50 -17.05 -19.21 0.66
N ALA A 51 -17.24 -18.70 1.88
CA ALA A 51 -16.92 -17.32 2.20
C ALA A 51 -15.40 -17.06 2.06
N LEU A 52 -14.59 -18.02 2.51
CA LEU A 52 -13.13 -17.97 2.33
C LEU A 52 -12.72 -17.95 0.85
N ALA A 53 -13.39 -18.75 0.00
CA ALA A 53 -13.13 -18.76 -1.44
C ALA A 53 -13.43 -17.39 -2.08
N GLY A 54 -14.58 -16.79 -1.78
CA GLY A 54 -14.93 -15.45 -2.25
C GLY A 54 -13.96 -14.38 -1.78
N TYR A 55 -13.60 -14.40 -0.49
CA TYR A 55 -12.61 -13.51 0.08
C TYR A 55 -11.23 -13.65 -0.61
N ALA A 56 -10.76 -14.90 -0.78
CA ALA A 56 -9.48 -15.18 -1.42
C ALA A 56 -9.44 -14.76 -2.89
N ALA A 57 -10.55 -14.93 -3.62
CA ALA A 57 -10.68 -14.47 -5.00
C ALA A 57 -10.48 -12.94 -5.07
N THR A 58 -11.18 -12.19 -4.22
CA THR A 58 -11.04 -10.72 -4.19
C THR A 58 -9.66 -10.26 -3.74
N MET A 59 -9.03 -10.94 -2.77
CA MET A 59 -7.65 -10.64 -2.38
C MET A 59 -6.66 -10.76 -3.55
N ARG A 60 -6.85 -11.73 -4.45
CA ARG A 60 -6.02 -11.85 -5.66
C ARG A 60 -6.24 -10.66 -6.60
N VAL A 61 -7.48 -10.23 -6.78
CA VAL A 61 -7.84 -9.07 -7.61
C VAL A 61 -7.25 -7.79 -6.98
N GLU A 62 -7.43 -7.59 -5.67
CA GLU A 62 -6.84 -6.47 -4.94
C GLU A 62 -5.32 -6.43 -5.13
N ASN A 63 -4.64 -7.57 -5.05
CA ASN A 63 -3.19 -7.65 -5.25
C ASN A 63 -2.78 -7.19 -6.66
N VAL A 64 -3.53 -7.56 -7.71
CA VAL A 64 -3.24 -7.14 -9.08
C VAL A 64 -3.35 -5.62 -9.23
N PHE A 65 -4.45 -5.02 -8.77
CA PHE A 65 -4.60 -3.56 -8.80
C PHE A 65 -3.58 -2.84 -7.91
N SER A 66 -3.28 -3.41 -6.73
CA SER A 66 -2.29 -2.89 -5.79
C SER A 66 -0.89 -2.79 -6.37
N LEU A 67 -0.49 -3.69 -7.26
CA LEU A 67 0.83 -3.66 -7.92
C LEU A 67 1.08 -2.34 -8.64
N ILE A 68 0.06 -1.73 -9.24
CA ILE A 68 0.19 -0.45 -9.95
C ILE A 68 0.54 0.65 -8.95
N PHE A 69 -0.23 0.80 -7.87
CA PHE A 69 -0.01 1.82 -6.84
C PHE A 69 1.34 1.63 -6.13
N VAL A 70 1.69 0.38 -5.81
CA VAL A 70 2.99 0.03 -5.22
C VAL A 70 4.14 0.41 -6.16
N SER A 71 3.98 0.16 -7.46
CA SER A 71 5.00 0.49 -8.47
C SER A 71 5.20 2.00 -8.60
N ILE A 72 4.12 2.79 -8.57
CA ILE A 72 4.20 4.26 -8.56
C ILE A 72 4.93 4.73 -7.30
N GLY A 73 4.55 4.24 -6.10
CA GLY A 73 5.24 4.57 -4.85
C GLY A 73 6.71 4.18 -4.83
N ASN A 74 7.05 3.03 -5.44
CA ASN A 74 8.44 2.59 -5.58
C ASN A 74 9.24 3.43 -6.57
N ALA A 75 8.63 3.95 -7.63
CA ALA A 75 9.26 4.88 -8.58
C ALA A 75 9.46 6.27 -7.96
N VAL A 76 8.54 6.72 -7.13
CA VAL A 76 8.62 8.02 -6.43
C VAL A 76 9.84 8.07 -5.50
N SER A 77 10.14 7.00 -4.79
CA SER A 77 11.22 6.98 -3.80
C SER A 77 12.61 7.33 -4.38
N PRO A 78 13.13 6.65 -5.41
CA PRO A 78 14.41 7.01 -6.01
C PRO A 78 14.37 8.38 -6.74
N PHE A 79 13.24 8.74 -7.34
CA PHE A 79 13.07 10.06 -7.94
C PHE A 79 13.25 11.16 -6.88
N VAL A 80 12.65 11.00 -5.72
CA VAL A 80 12.75 11.97 -4.61
C VAL A 80 14.18 12.03 -4.08
N SER A 81 14.82 10.89 -3.81
CA SER A 81 16.18 10.87 -3.25
C SER A 81 17.21 11.49 -4.20
N GLN A 82 17.11 11.23 -5.51
CA GLN A 82 17.99 11.84 -6.52
C GLN A 82 17.80 13.36 -6.61
N ASN A 83 16.56 13.84 -6.61
CA ASN A 83 16.28 15.27 -6.68
C ASN A 83 16.61 15.99 -5.37
N LEU A 84 16.49 15.31 -4.22
CA LEU A 84 16.93 15.82 -2.92
C LEU A 84 18.46 16.00 -2.90
N GLY A 85 19.20 14.98 -3.31
CA GLY A 85 20.66 15.06 -3.41
C GLY A 85 21.16 16.12 -4.40
N ALA A 86 20.35 16.49 -5.39
CA ALA A 86 20.62 17.56 -6.34
C ALA A 86 20.10 18.95 -5.89
N GLY A 87 19.49 19.07 -4.72
CA GLY A 87 18.91 20.33 -4.22
C GLY A 87 17.67 20.81 -4.97
N LYS A 88 17.03 19.93 -5.77
CA LYS A 88 15.91 20.30 -6.66
C LYS A 88 14.54 20.08 -6.03
N ILE A 89 14.25 20.74 -4.91
CA ILE A 89 13.04 20.56 -4.12
C ILE A 89 11.75 20.80 -4.90
N ASN A 90 11.73 21.81 -5.78
CA ASN A 90 10.56 22.08 -6.62
C ASN A 90 10.22 20.91 -7.56
N ARG A 91 11.22 20.14 -7.99
CA ARG A 91 11.00 18.94 -8.80
C ARG A 91 10.37 17.83 -7.97
N ILE A 92 10.75 17.68 -6.70
CA ILE A 92 10.13 16.71 -5.78
C ILE A 92 8.64 17.02 -5.64
N LYS A 93 8.27 18.28 -5.38
CA LYS A 93 6.86 18.69 -5.25
C LYS A 93 6.06 18.44 -6.55
N LYS A 94 6.64 18.75 -7.71
CA LYS A 94 6.02 18.48 -9.02
C LYS A 94 5.87 16.98 -9.28
N GLY A 95 6.91 16.19 -9.00
CA GLY A 95 6.88 14.73 -9.15
C GLY A 95 5.85 14.07 -8.24
N TYR A 96 5.75 14.51 -6.98
CA TYR A 96 4.71 14.02 -6.07
C TYR A 96 3.29 14.31 -6.58
N ARG A 97 3.04 15.55 -7.09
CA ARG A 97 1.74 15.88 -7.69
C ARG A 97 1.44 15.03 -8.92
N ALA A 98 2.44 14.78 -9.77
CA ALA A 98 2.28 13.91 -10.93
C ALA A 98 1.96 12.47 -10.52
N ALA A 99 2.63 11.93 -9.49
CA ALA A 99 2.32 10.62 -8.94
C ALA A 99 0.89 10.54 -8.39
N LEU A 100 0.45 11.55 -7.62
CA LEU A 100 -0.93 11.61 -7.15
C LEU A 100 -1.95 11.64 -8.29
N LEU A 101 -1.68 12.39 -9.36
CA LEU A 101 -2.55 12.42 -10.53
C LEU A 101 -2.63 11.06 -11.21
N LEU A 102 -1.50 10.38 -11.39
CA LEU A 102 -1.45 9.01 -11.93
C LEU A 102 -2.23 8.03 -11.05
N ASP A 103 -2.06 8.09 -9.73
CA ASP A 103 -2.79 7.25 -8.78
C ASP A 103 -4.30 7.49 -8.86
N VAL A 104 -4.74 8.74 -8.98
CA VAL A 104 -6.17 9.08 -9.17
C VAL A 104 -6.68 8.51 -10.48
N CYS A 105 -5.96 8.69 -11.59
CA CYS A 105 -6.36 8.14 -12.89
C CYS A 105 -6.49 6.61 -12.85
N PHE A 106 -5.53 5.92 -12.22
CA PHE A 106 -5.59 4.46 -12.07
C PHE A 106 -6.67 4.02 -11.10
N ALA A 107 -6.94 4.76 -10.01
CA ALA A 107 -8.02 4.45 -9.09
C ALA A 107 -9.40 4.57 -9.77
N VAL A 108 -9.61 5.60 -10.59
CA VAL A 108 -10.84 5.76 -11.38
C VAL A 108 -10.96 4.64 -12.41
N LEU A 109 -9.88 4.30 -13.10
CA LEU A 109 -9.88 3.19 -14.06
C LEU A 109 -10.21 1.85 -13.37
N ALA A 110 -9.57 1.57 -12.24
CA ALA A 110 -9.82 0.36 -11.45
C ALA A 110 -11.28 0.31 -10.97
N PHE A 111 -11.81 1.43 -10.48
CA PHE A 111 -13.20 1.55 -10.08
C PHE A 111 -14.16 1.23 -11.22
N VAL A 112 -13.97 1.82 -12.42
CA VAL A 112 -14.81 1.56 -13.59
C VAL A 112 -14.75 0.08 -14.00
N ILE A 113 -13.55 -0.51 -14.04
CA ILE A 113 -13.37 -1.94 -14.36
C ILE A 113 -14.11 -2.81 -13.35
N ILE A 114 -13.96 -2.56 -12.07
CA ILE A 114 -14.61 -3.35 -11.02
C ILE A 114 -16.13 -3.18 -11.10
N GLU A 115 -16.63 -1.97 -11.20
CA GLU A 115 -18.09 -1.73 -11.22
C GLU A 115 -18.76 -2.40 -12.42
N THR A 116 -18.08 -2.41 -13.57
CA THR A 116 -18.65 -2.99 -14.80
C THR A 116 -18.39 -4.50 -14.94
N MET A 117 -17.31 -5.02 -14.36
CA MET A 117 -16.81 -6.37 -14.65
C MET A 117 -16.60 -7.25 -13.40
N HIS A 118 -17.06 -6.84 -12.21
CA HIS A 118 -16.81 -7.61 -10.97
C HIS A 118 -17.26 -9.07 -11.04
N THR A 119 -18.39 -9.37 -11.70
CA THR A 119 -18.89 -10.74 -11.85
C THR A 119 -17.96 -11.55 -12.76
N GLN A 120 -17.56 -10.99 -13.91
CA GLN A 120 -16.64 -11.65 -14.84
C GLN A 120 -15.27 -11.87 -14.19
N ILE A 121 -14.78 -10.87 -13.47
CA ILE A 121 -13.51 -10.97 -12.75
C ILE A 121 -13.60 -12.05 -11.66
N SER A 122 -14.67 -12.08 -10.87
CA SER A 122 -14.90 -13.13 -9.87
C SER A 122 -14.93 -14.52 -10.49
N SER A 123 -15.56 -14.68 -11.68
CA SER A 123 -15.64 -15.95 -12.36
C SER A 123 -14.28 -16.51 -12.83
N LEU A 124 -13.29 -15.66 -13.09
CA LEU A 124 -11.93 -16.09 -13.41
C LEU A 124 -11.25 -16.84 -12.25
N PHE A 125 -11.61 -16.51 -11.03
CA PHE A 125 -10.99 -17.07 -9.83
C PHE A 125 -11.85 -18.15 -9.15
N LEU A 126 -13.18 -18.02 -9.20
CA LEU A 126 -14.11 -18.95 -8.58
C LEU A 126 -14.52 -20.09 -9.52
N GLY A 127 -14.43 -19.86 -10.85
CA GLY A 127 -14.79 -20.86 -11.85
C GLY A 127 -16.28 -21.21 -11.82
N LYS A 128 -16.67 -22.25 -12.55
CA LYS A 128 -18.06 -22.72 -12.63
C LYS A 128 -18.55 -23.39 -11.33
N ASP A 129 -17.64 -23.83 -10.49
CA ASP A 129 -17.91 -24.50 -9.21
C ASP A 129 -18.08 -23.52 -8.04
N GLY A 130 -17.95 -22.23 -8.30
CA GLY A 130 -18.16 -21.17 -7.31
C GLY A 130 -19.64 -21.15 -6.88
N THR A 131 -19.87 -21.18 -5.55
CA THR A 131 -21.21 -21.05 -5.00
C THR A 131 -21.70 -19.60 -5.04
N GLU A 132 -23.02 -19.41 -4.98
CA GLU A 132 -23.65 -18.10 -4.92
C GLU A 132 -23.09 -17.25 -3.77
N LEU A 133 -22.87 -17.86 -2.59
CA LEU A 133 -22.26 -17.20 -1.44
C LEU A 133 -20.83 -16.71 -1.74
N ALA A 134 -20.01 -17.53 -2.42
CA ALA A 134 -18.65 -17.12 -2.78
C ALA A 134 -18.65 -15.93 -3.76
N TYR A 135 -19.55 -15.93 -4.73
CA TYR A 135 -19.73 -14.82 -5.67
C TYR A 135 -20.24 -13.57 -4.97
N GLN A 136 -21.19 -13.69 -4.05
CA GLN A 136 -21.70 -12.57 -3.27
C GLN A 136 -20.60 -11.93 -2.43
N VAL A 137 -19.87 -12.73 -1.63
CA VAL A 137 -18.76 -12.25 -0.80
C VAL A 137 -17.68 -11.57 -1.66
N SER A 138 -17.33 -12.18 -2.80
CA SER A 138 -16.34 -11.59 -3.71
C SER A 138 -16.83 -10.27 -4.31
N GLY A 139 -18.09 -10.21 -4.75
CA GLY A 139 -18.68 -9.00 -5.34
C GLY A 139 -18.78 -7.85 -4.35
N ASP A 140 -19.28 -8.12 -3.14
CA ASP A 140 -19.45 -7.11 -2.08
C ASP A 140 -18.08 -6.53 -1.65
N TYR A 141 -17.09 -7.39 -1.44
CA TYR A 141 -15.75 -6.94 -1.08
C TYR A 141 -15.11 -6.17 -2.24
N MET A 142 -15.19 -6.68 -3.46
CA MET A 142 -14.56 -6.05 -4.64
C MET A 142 -15.13 -4.67 -4.92
N LYS A 143 -16.45 -4.50 -4.90
CA LYS A 143 -17.10 -3.20 -5.05
C LYS A 143 -16.69 -2.24 -3.94
N TRP A 144 -16.73 -2.70 -2.68
CA TRP A 144 -16.33 -1.87 -1.56
C TRP A 144 -14.91 -1.34 -1.71
N ILE A 145 -13.94 -2.20 -2.00
CA ILE A 145 -12.55 -1.77 -2.10
C ILE A 145 -12.30 -0.88 -3.32
N GLY A 146 -13.04 -1.11 -4.41
CA GLY A 146 -12.98 -0.31 -5.62
C GLY A 146 -13.24 1.18 -5.38
N TYR A 147 -14.22 1.53 -4.54
CA TYR A 147 -14.51 2.92 -4.17
C TYR A 147 -13.33 3.61 -3.47
N PHE A 148 -12.47 2.85 -2.80
CA PHE A 148 -11.44 3.38 -1.92
C PHE A 148 -10.00 3.20 -2.42
N PHE A 149 -9.80 2.67 -3.62
CA PHE A 149 -8.45 2.55 -4.21
C PHE A 149 -7.72 3.90 -4.32
N ILE A 150 -8.45 5.00 -4.38
CA ILE A 150 -7.86 6.34 -4.34
C ILE A 150 -7.04 6.57 -3.06
N PHE A 151 -7.52 6.10 -1.90
CA PHE A 151 -6.76 6.21 -0.65
C PHE A 151 -5.50 5.35 -0.65
N MET A 152 -5.56 4.19 -1.28
CA MET A 152 -4.40 3.34 -1.48
C MET A 152 -3.34 4.04 -2.33
N GLY A 153 -3.72 4.63 -3.46
CA GLY A 153 -2.80 5.35 -4.35
C GLY A 153 -2.13 6.52 -3.64
N ILE A 154 -2.94 7.42 -3.06
CA ILE A 154 -2.44 8.60 -2.35
C ILE A 154 -1.48 8.21 -1.21
N LYS A 155 -1.81 7.16 -0.45
CA LYS A 155 -0.94 6.59 0.59
C LYS A 155 0.38 6.11 -0.01
N MET A 156 0.36 5.34 -1.10
CA MET A 156 1.56 4.76 -1.69
C MET A 156 2.51 5.82 -2.26
N ALA A 157 1.99 6.84 -2.93
CA ALA A 157 2.79 7.97 -3.38
C ALA A 157 3.42 8.73 -2.20
N THR A 158 2.66 8.99 -1.13
CA THR A 158 3.15 9.71 0.05
C THR A 158 4.22 8.92 0.79
N ASP A 159 4.00 7.61 0.98
CA ASP A 159 4.98 6.69 1.56
C ASP A 159 6.27 6.62 0.71
N GLY A 160 6.14 6.69 -0.62
CA GLY A 160 7.25 6.78 -1.56
C GLY A 160 8.11 8.04 -1.32
N VAL A 161 7.47 9.19 -1.10
CA VAL A 161 8.20 10.43 -0.78
C VAL A 161 8.90 10.32 0.56
N LEU A 162 8.25 9.84 1.62
CA LEU A 162 8.86 9.66 2.95
C LEU A 162 10.09 8.75 2.89
N ARG A 163 10.02 7.65 2.17
CA ARG A 163 11.18 6.77 1.92
C ARG A 163 12.29 7.50 1.16
N GLY A 164 11.91 8.25 0.12
CA GLY A 164 12.86 8.99 -0.71
C GLY A 164 13.62 10.09 0.03
N ILE A 165 13.00 10.76 1.02
CA ILE A 165 13.68 11.73 1.90
C ILE A 165 14.39 11.07 3.09
N GLY A 166 14.31 9.74 3.24
CA GLY A 166 14.94 8.99 4.34
C GLY A 166 14.19 9.10 5.68
N ASN A 167 12.97 9.65 5.70
CA ASN A 167 12.18 9.79 6.93
C ASN A 167 11.38 8.51 7.21
N MET A 168 12.09 7.47 7.69
CA MET A 168 11.55 6.12 7.84
C MET A 168 10.64 5.94 9.06
N GLN A 169 10.80 6.74 10.13
CA GLN A 169 10.00 6.58 11.35
C GLN A 169 8.50 6.82 11.11
N PRO A 170 8.05 7.96 10.56
CA PRO A 170 6.64 8.17 10.26
C PRO A 170 6.07 7.14 9.28
N PHE A 171 6.86 6.74 8.27
CA PHE A 171 6.49 5.68 7.34
C PHE A 171 6.16 4.37 8.07
N LEU A 172 7.02 3.94 9.02
CA LEU A 172 6.77 2.75 9.82
C LEU A 172 5.54 2.90 10.70
N ILE A 173 5.44 4.01 11.45
CA ILE A 173 4.30 4.27 12.35
C ILE A 173 2.99 4.24 11.56
N ALA A 174 2.93 4.92 10.42
CA ALA A 174 1.73 4.97 9.59
C ALA A 174 1.30 3.56 9.12
N ASN A 175 2.26 2.73 8.70
CA ASN A 175 1.97 1.37 8.27
C ASN A 175 1.57 0.45 9.44
N MET A 176 2.15 0.63 10.63
CA MET A 176 1.75 -0.12 11.83
C MET A 176 0.34 0.28 12.29
N VAL A 177 0.00 1.57 12.26
CA VAL A 177 -1.37 2.03 12.58
C VAL A 177 -2.38 1.49 11.58
N ASN A 178 -2.07 1.50 10.28
CA ASN A 178 -2.92 0.87 9.27
C ASN A 178 -3.18 -0.61 9.60
N LEU A 179 -2.12 -1.37 9.87
CA LEU A 179 -2.25 -2.78 10.22
C LEU A 179 -3.05 -2.97 11.52
N ALA A 180 -2.77 -2.17 12.55
CA ALA A 180 -3.47 -2.25 13.83
C ALA A 180 -4.99 -2.01 13.66
N ILE A 181 -5.40 -1.01 12.87
CA ILE A 181 -6.81 -0.75 12.56
C ILE A 181 -7.44 -1.98 11.89
N ARG A 182 -6.79 -2.51 10.85
CA ARG A 182 -7.30 -3.69 10.12
C ARG A 182 -7.47 -4.90 11.02
N LEU A 183 -6.45 -5.22 11.82
CA LEU A 183 -6.49 -6.34 12.76
C LEU A 183 -7.52 -6.15 13.87
N SER A 184 -7.57 -4.97 14.49
CA SER A 184 -8.52 -4.70 15.57
C SER A 184 -9.96 -4.82 15.09
N VAL A 185 -10.29 -4.24 13.94
CA VAL A 185 -11.65 -4.32 13.38
C VAL A 185 -11.98 -5.75 12.98
N ALA A 186 -11.07 -6.45 12.29
CA ALA A 186 -11.29 -7.84 11.90
C ALA A 186 -11.50 -8.75 13.12
N LEU A 187 -10.64 -8.67 14.14
CA LEU A 187 -10.69 -9.53 15.32
C LEU A 187 -11.90 -9.25 16.23
N ILE A 188 -12.29 -7.98 16.39
CA ILE A 188 -13.34 -7.57 17.32
C ILE A 188 -14.72 -7.64 16.68
N PHE A 189 -14.86 -7.14 15.45
CA PHE A 189 -16.16 -6.94 14.83
C PHE A 189 -16.57 -8.08 13.90
N ALA A 190 -15.63 -8.69 13.16
CA ALA A 190 -16.01 -9.76 12.22
C ALA A 190 -16.67 -10.96 12.92
N PRO A 191 -16.23 -11.47 14.08
CA PRO A 191 -16.89 -12.59 14.74
C PRO A 191 -18.31 -12.27 15.24
N ARG A 192 -18.62 -10.97 15.45
CA ARG A 192 -19.91 -10.53 16.00
C ARG A 192 -20.90 -10.06 14.93
N PHE A 193 -20.40 -9.42 13.89
CA PHE A 193 -21.22 -8.72 12.89
C PHE A 193 -21.08 -9.27 11.48
N GLY A 194 -20.21 -10.26 11.27
CA GLY A 194 -20.06 -10.94 10.00
C GLY A 194 -18.78 -10.55 9.22
N ILE A 195 -18.51 -11.34 8.20
CA ILE A 195 -17.28 -11.28 7.40
C ILE A 195 -17.02 -9.91 6.76
N ALA A 196 -18.06 -9.11 6.50
CA ALA A 196 -17.94 -7.79 5.90
C ALA A 196 -16.98 -6.87 6.67
N PHE A 197 -16.90 -6.99 7.99
CA PHE A 197 -16.02 -6.17 8.81
C PHE A 197 -14.53 -6.44 8.57
N VAL A 198 -14.17 -7.54 7.91
CA VAL A 198 -12.79 -7.82 7.51
C VAL A 198 -12.31 -6.81 6.47
N TRP A 199 -13.14 -6.46 5.49
CA TRP A 199 -12.76 -5.53 4.42
C TRP A 199 -13.23 -4.10 4.64
N LEU A 200 -14.26 -3.88 5.47
CA LEU A 200 -14.73 -2.52 5.82
C LEU A 200 -13.64 -1.68 6.49
N ALA A 201 -12.73 -2.31 7.23
CA ALA A 201 -11.60 -1.66 7.90
C ALA A 201 -10.45 -1.25 6.97
N VAL A 202 -10.37 -1.84 5.77
CA VAL A 202 -9.22 -1.63 4.87
C VAL A 202 -9.07 -0.16 4.46
N PRO A 203 -10.11 0.53 3.98
CA PRO A 203 -10.01 1.94 3.63
C PRO A 203 -9.71 2.85 4.83
N ALA A 204 -10.24 2.53 6.01
CA ALA A 204 -9.95 3.28 7.23
C ALA A 204 -8.45 3.21 7.58
N GLY A 205 -7.86 2.02 7.44
CA GLY A 205 -6.42 1.82 7.59
C GLY A 205 -5.59 2.63 6.59
N TRP A 206 -5.98 2.65 5.31
CA TRP A 206 -5.31 3.45 4.29
C TRP A 206 -5.41 4.95 4.55
N LEU A 207 -6.59 5.43 4.95
CA LEU A 207 -6.80 6.83 5.30
C LEU A 207 -5.96 7.25 6.52
N ALA A 208 -5.96 6.45 7.58
CA ALA A 208 -5.14 6.72 8.77
C ALA A 208 -3.64 6.76 8.42
N ASN A 209 -3.16 5.80 7.62
CA ASN A 209 -1.79 5.82 7.13
C ASN A 209 -1.50 7.11 6.35
N PHE A 210 -2.35 7.47 5.39
CA PHE A 210 -2.17 8.68 4.60
C PHE A 210 -2.11 9.93 5.47
N VAL A 211 -3.00 10.07 6.44
CA VAL A 211 -3.04 11.25 7.34
C VAL A 211 -1.72 11.38 8.12
N ILE A 212 -1.21 10.27 8.69
CA ILE A 212 0.05 10.26 9.44
C ILE A 212 1.23 10.57 8.51
N SER A 213 1.31 9.89 7.37
CA SER A 213 2.38 10.06 6.39
C SER A 213 2.40 11.48 5.82
N TYR A 214 1.23 12.03 5.49
CA TYR A 214 1.11 13.38 4.97
C TYR A 214 1.43 14.46 6.00
N ALA A 215 1.00 14.30 7.25
CA ALA A 215 1.36 15.21 8.33
C ALA A 215 2.89 15.25 8.55
N ALA A 216 3.54 14.09 8.51
CA ALA A 216 4.99 14.00 8.61
C ALA A 216 5.69 14.63 7.40
N LEU A 217 5.17 14.41 6.19
CA LEU A 217 5.68 15.03 4.98
C LEU A 217 5.55 16.56 5.01
N LYS A 218 4.39 17.07 5.42
CA LYS A 218 4.17 18.52 5.59
C LYS A 218 5.15 19.13 6.59
N LYS A 219 5.41 18.45 7.71
CA LYS A 219 6.40 18.88 8.70
C LYS A 219 7.82 18.89 8.12
N SER A 220 8.17 17.92 7.29
CA SER A 220 9.48 17.85 6.62
C SER A 220 9.65 18.99 5.60
N TRP A 221 8.58 19.43 4.95
CA TRP A 221 8.62 20.57 4.01
C TRP A 221 8.70 21.95 4.70
N HIS A 222 8.32 22.05 5.96
CA HIS A 222 8.42 23.31 6.75
C HIS A 222 9.72 23.39 7.56
N LYS A 223 10.34 22.28 7.88
CA LYS A 223 11.66 22.27 8.46
C LYS A 223 12.68 22.47 7.33
N ASP A 224 13.66 23.39 7.53
CA ASP A 224 14.77 23.72 6.61
C ASP A 224 15.60 22.54 6.08
N THR A 225 15.16 21.32 6.28
CA THR A 225 15.73 20.09 5.70
C THR A 225 15.48 19.96 4.20
N LEU A 226 14.63 20.83 3.63
CA LEU A 226 14.30 20.85 2.20
C LEU A 226 14.40 22.27 1.60
N ASN A 227 15.05 23.22 2.31
CA ASN A 227 15.41 24.54 1.77
C ASN A 227 16.89 24.58 1.40
#